data_28dc95f14383ddbbe679e502f528a1cf
#
_entry.id   28dc95f14383ddbbe679e502f528a1cf
#
_cell.length_a   1.000
_cell.length_b   1.000
_cell.length_c   1.000
_cell.angle_alpha   90.00
_cell.angle_beta   90.00
_cell.angle_gamma   90.00
#
_symmetry.space_group_name_H-M   'P 1'
#
loop_
_entity.id
_entity.type
_entity.pdbx_description
1 polymer ?
#
loop_
_entity_poly.entity_id
_entity_poly.type
_entity_poly.pdbx_seq_one_letter_code
_entity_poly.pdbx_strand_id
1 'polypeptide(L)'
;MTRKLWMVLGLATALGACSEGKQEQVVSTWPTKGNPKEVRLELGEGLGVEVQQFHENGRIQTRGVLLNGVRNGVWNTYRKDGLPWSQVTYKAGIKEGLFRTWHVGGTPHIEGQHKDGVPAGKWRFYSTEGDLVETEDFDAPK
;
A
#
# COMPACT_ATOMS: atom_id res chain seq x y z
N MET A 1 -33.52 -53.82 19.30
CA MET A 1 -33.31 -53.41 17.91
C MET A 1 -32.07 -52.57 17.81
N THR A 2 -30.99 -53.16 17.35
CA THR A 2 -29.63 -52.59 17.34
C THR A 2 -29.38 -51.98 15.98
N ARG A 3 -29.22 -50.68 15.88
CA ARG A 3 -28.74 -50.01 14.68
C ARG A 3 -27.24 -49.85 14.76
N LYS A 4 -26.53 -50.57 13.94
CA LYS A 4 -25.07 -50.51 13.76
C LYS A 4 -24.70 -49.21 13.11
N LEU A 5 -23.82 -48.43 13.81
CA LEU A 5 -23.14 -47.27 13.30
C LEU A 5 -21.96 -47.74 12.45
N TRP A 6 -21.96 -47.43 11.16
CA TRP A 6 -20.80 -47.65 10.31
C TRP A 6 -19.89 -46.42 10.37
N MET A 7 -18.74 -46.60 10.99
CA MET A 7 -17.61 -45.69 10.84
C MET A 7 -16.98 -45.93 9.48
N VAL A 8 -17.05 -44.95 8.60
CA VAL A 8 -16.21 -44.90 7.41
C VAL A 8 -14.99 -44.10 7.73
N LEU A 9 -13.87 -44.77 7.98
CA LEU A 9 -12.54 -44.17 8.03
C LEU A 9 -12.12 -43.87 6.59
N GLY A 10 -12.29 -42.68 6.13
CA GLY A 10 -11.70 -42.18 4.89
C GLY A 10 -10.29 -41.60 5.19
N LEU A 11 -9.27 -42.42 4.96
CA LEU A 11 -7.88 -41.96 4.91
C LEU A 11 -7.71 -41.21 3.58
N ALA A 12 -7.84 -39.91 3.59
CA ALA A 12 -7.44 -39.06 2.47
C ALA A 12 -6.03 -38.55 2.74
N THR A 13 -5.04 -39.28 2.25
CA THR A 13 -3.67 -38.74 2.11
C THR A 13 -3.66 -37.78 0.93
N ALA A 14 -4.00 -36.52 1.20
CA ALA A 14 -3.73 -35.46 0.25
C ALA A 14 -2.32 -34.95 0.50
N LEU A 15 -1.38 -35.44 -0.28
CA LEU A 15 -0.12 -34.77 -0.55
C LEU A 15 -0.46 -33.56 -1.44
N GLY A 16 -1.00 -32.51 -0.83
CA GLY A 16 -1.17 -31.21 -1.44
C GLY A 16 0.08 -30.40 -1.18
N ALA A 17 0.84 -30.12 -2.25
CA ALA A 17 1.85 -29.10 -2.23
C ALA A 17 1.23 -27.82 -1.65
N CYS A 18 1.73 -27.33 -0.53
CA CYS A 18 1.45 -25.99 -0.02
C CYS A 18 2.02 -24.99 -1.02
N SER A 19 1.22 -24.58 -1.98
CA SER A 19 1.39 -23.23 -2.49
C SER A 19 0.98 -22.32 -1.32
N GLU A 20 1.96 -21.66 -0.68
CA GLU A 20 1.69 -20.56 0.25
C GLU A 20 1.02 -19.44 -0.54
N GLY A 21 -0.28 -19.58 -0.77
CA GLY A 21 -1.11 -18.54 -1.34
C GLY A 21 -1.17 -17.40 -0.34
N LYS A 22 -0.78 -16.21 -0.77
CA LYS A 22 -1.02 -14.98 -0.02
C LYS A 22 -2.47 -14.99 0.45
N GLN A 23 -2.69 -15.02 1.77
CA GLN A 23 -4.04 -14.96 2.32
C GLN A 23 -4.54 -13.53 2.25
N GLU A 24 -5.53 -13.31 1.38
CA GLU A 24 -6.23 -12.05 1.27
C GLU A 24 -7.37 -11.99 2.30
N GLN A 25 -7.38 -10.95 3.12
CA GLN A 25 -8.44 -10.69 4.08
C GLN A 25 -9.12 -9.35 3.78
N VAL A 26 -10.42 -9.38 3.45
CA VAL A 26 -11.25 -8.18 3.40
C VAL A 26 -11.56 -7.73 4.82
N VAL A 27 -11.03 -6.58 5.23
CA VAL A 27 -11.20 -6.05 6.59
C VAL A 27 -12.48 -5.23 6.72
N SER A 28 -12.86 -4.51 5.67
CA SER A 28 -14.06 -3.69 5.65
C SER A 28 -14.58 -3.48 4.23
N THR A 29 -15.89 -3.16 4.10
CA THR A 29 -16.56 -2.90 2.83
C THR A 29 -17.27 -1.54 2.85
N TRP A 30 -17.54 -0.98 1.66
CA TRP A 30 -18.36 0.21 1.51
C TRP A 30 -19.85 -0.16 1.63
N PRO A 31 -20.64 0.56 2.45
CA PRO A 31 -22.04 0.19 2.72
C PRO A 31 -22.93 0.19 1.47
N THR A 32 -22.65 1.08 0.52
CA THR A 32 -23.52 1.34 -0.63
C THR A 32 -23.36 0.36 -1.78
N LYS A 33 -22.19 -0.23 -1.95
CA LYS A 33 -21.87 -1.07 -3.12
C LYS A 33 -21.28 -2.44 -2.78
N GLY A 34 -20.99 -2.70 -1.50
CA GLY A 34 -20.35 -3.94 -1.07
C GLY A 34 -18.91 -4.11 -1.55
N ASN A 35 -18.33 -3.11 -2.24
CA ASN A 35 -16.93 -3.14 -2.64
C ASN A 35 -16.02 -3.14 -1.41
N PRO A 36 -14.87 -3.81 -1.45
CA PRO A 36 -13.88 -3.70 -0.38
C PRO A 36 -13.51 -2.25 -0.12
N LYS A 37 -13.43 -1.86 1.15
CA LYS A 37 -12.88 -0.58 1.59
C LYS A 37 -11.42 -0.74 1.97
N GLU A 38 -11.09 -1.85 2.61
CA GLU A 38 -9.73 -2.22 2.97
C GLU A 38 -9.53 -3.72 2.85
N VAL A 39 -8.40 -4.10 2.25
CA VAL A 39 -7.94 -5.47 2.11
C VAL A 39 -6.53 -5.56 2.68
N ARG A 40 -6.23 -6.64 3.37
CA ARG A 40 -4.89 -6.97 3.89
C ARG A 40 -4.43 -8.28 3.31
N LEU A 41 -3.15 -8.31 2.89
CA LEU A 41 -2.50 -9.49 2.37
C LEU A 41 -1.25 -9.77 3.20
N GLU A 42 -1.22 -10.94 3.84
CA GLU A 42 -0.02 -11.40 4.52
C GLU A 42 1.06 -11.76 3.48
N LEU A 43 2.23 -11.17 3.62
CA LEU A 43 3.32 -11.35 2.65
C LEU A 43 4.24 -12.54 2.98
N GLY A 44 4.06 -13.15 4.15
CA GLY A 44 4.90 -14.20 4.70
C GLY A 44 5.69 -13.74 5.94
N GLU A 45 6.36 -14.68 6.56
CA GLU A 45 7.07 -14.44 7.82
C GLU A 45 8.14 -13.33 7.67
N GLY A 46 8.05 -12.31 8.52
CA GLY A 46 8.99 -11.19 8.55
C GLY A 46 8.85 -10.17 7.42
N LEU A 47 7.98 -10.39 6.42
CA LEU A 47 7.77 -9.47 5.29
C LEU A 47 6.67 -8.43 5.54
N GLY A 48 5.82 -8.66 6.55
CA GLY A 48 4.75 -7.75 6.93
C GLY A 48 3.44 -7.99 6.18
N VAL A 49 2.57 -6.99 6.22
CA VAL A 49 1.21 -7.02 5.68
C VAL A 49 1.07 -5.93 4.63
N GLU A 50 0.74 -6.29 3.39
CA GLU A 50 0.33 -5.31 2.40
C GLU A 50 -1.10 -4.85 2.71
N VAL A 51 -1.29 -3.54 2.81
CA VAL A 51 -2.59 -2.91 2.98
C VAL A 51 -3.00 -2.23 1.69
N GLN A 52 -4.20 -2.53 1.23
CA GLN A 52 -4.84 -1.86 0.10
C GLN A 52 -6.14 -1.23 0.58
N GLN A 53 -6.26 0.08 0.43
CA GLN A 53 -7.50 0.81 0.65
C GLN A 53 -8.08 1.23 -0.69
N PHE A 54 -9.39 1.23 -0.79
CA PHE A 54 -10.11 1.47 -2.04
C PHE A 54 -11.05 2.67 -1.90
N HIS A 55 -11.18 3.39 -2.98
CA HIS A 55 -12.29 4.33 -3.17
C HIS A 55 -13.62 3.58 -3.29
N GLU A 56 -14.72 4.24 -3.07
CA GLU A 56 -16.07 3.66 -3.21
C GLU A 56 -16.35 3.11 -4.63
N ASN A 57 -15.66 3.63 -5.65
CA ASN A 57 -15.76 3.13 -7.03
C ASN A 57 -14.93 1.84 -7.28
N GLY A 58 -14.31 1.27 -6.24
CA GLY A 58 -13.53 0.03 -6.30
C GLY A 58 -12.07 0.20 -6.77
N ARG A 59 -11.64 1.42 -7.11
CA ARG A 59 -10.23 1.67 -7.46
C ARG A 59 -9.38 1.82 -6.21
N ILE A 60 -8.13 1.41 -6.29
CA ILE A 60 -7.17 1.58 -5.20
C ILE A 60 -7.02 3.07 -4.86
N GLN A 61 -7.16 3.39 -3.58
CA GLN A 61 -6.89 4.71 -3.00
C GLN A 61 -5.49 4.77 -2.42
N THR A 62 -5.09 3.75 -1.65
CA THR A 62 -3.79 3.70 -0.99
C THR A 62 -3.27 2.27 -1.00
N ARG A 63 -1.97 2.11 -1.20
CA ARG A 63 -1.29 0.82 -1.13
C ARG A 63 0.09 0.96 -0.51
N GLY A 64 0.44 0.04 0.39
CA GLY A 64 1.76 -0.02 1.01
C GLY A 64 1.87 -1.16 2.00
N VAL A 65 3.03 -1.32 2.61
CA VAL A 65 3.32 -2.41 3.54
C VAL A 65 3.40 -1.88 4.97
N LEU A 66 2.73 -2.57 5.88
CA LEU A 66 2.96 -2.46 7.32
C LEU A 66 3.94 -3.55 7.76
N LEU A 67 5.02 -3.16 8.40
CA LEU A 67 5.93 -4.04 9.09
C LEU A 67 5.85 -3.76 10.59
N ASN A 68 5.53 -4.78 11.39
CA ASN A 68 5.25 -4.60 12.83
C ASN A 68 4.21 -3.53 13.14
N GLY A 69 3.17 -3.43 12.29
CA GLY A 69 2.06 -2.49 12.45
C GLY A 69 2.35 -1.04 12.03
N VAL A 70 3.56 -0.71 11.57
CA VAL A 70 3.94 0.63 11.11
C VAL A 70 4.27 0.64 9.62
N ARG A 71 4.10 1.79 8.96
CA ARG A 71 4.42 1.94 7.53
C ARG A 71 5.89 1.67 7.26
N ASN A 72 6.17 0.82 6.26
CA ASN A 72 7.53 0.52 5.83
C ASN A 72 7.59 0.39 4.31
N GLY A 73 8.67 0.88 3.70
CA GLY A 73 8.81 0.91 2.25
C GLY A 73 7.94 1.97 1.57
N VAL A 74 7.64 1.76 0.30
CA VAL A 74 6.93 2.73 -0.55
C VAL A 74 5.43 2.65 -0.31
N TRP A 75 4.81 3.80 -0.05
CA TRP A 75 3.37 3.99 0.05
C TRP A 75 2.89 4.86 -1.09
N ASN A 76 1.95 4.35 -1.86
CA ASN A 76 1.35 5.03 -2.99
C ASN A 76 -0.11 5.40 -2.69
N THR A 77 -0.50 6.59 -3.11
CA THR A 77 -1.88 7.05 -3.03
C THR A 77 -2.35 7.47 -4.41
N TYR A 78 -3.59 7.16 -4.72
CA TYR A 78 -4.20 7.40 -6.03
C TYR A 78 -5.50 8.17 -5.89
N ARG A 79 -5.87 8.89 -6.93
CA ARG A 79 -7.13 9.60 -7.07
C ARG A 79 -8.26 8.66 -7.46
N LYS A 80 -9.50 9.12 -7.38
CA LYS A 80 -10.70 8.34 -7.79
C LYS A 80 -10.69 7.94 -9.27
N ASP A 81 -9.99 8.67 -10.13
CA ASP A 81 -9.79 8.34 -11.54
C ASP A 81 -8.69 7.30 -11.77
N GLY A 82 -7.91 6.98 -10.74
CA GLY A 82 -6.80 6.01 -10.75
C GLY A 82 -5.44 6.64 -11.02
N LEU A 83 -5.37 7.94 -11.32
CA LEU A 83 -4.09 8.63 -11.47
C LEU A 83 -3.34 8.73 -10.14
N PRO A 84 -2.01 8.72 -10.15
CA PRO A 84 -1.23 8.85 -8.94
C PRO A 84 -1.47 10.22 -8.28
N TRP A 85 -1.50 10.24 -6.97
CA TRP A 85 -1.54 11.47 -6.19
C TRP A 85 -0.25 11.68 -5.42
N SER A 86 0.21 10.66 -4.68
CA SER A 86 1.46 10.76 -3.93
C SER A 86 2.18 9.42 -3.80
N GLN A 87 3.49 9.50 -3.67
CA GLN A 87 4.38 8.40 -3.30
C GLN A 87 5.28 8.87 -2.17
N VAL A 88 5.31 8.11 -1.08
CA VAL A 88 6.10 8.42 0.11
C VAL A 88 6.83 7.18 0.57
N THR A 89 8.12 7.29 0.82
CA THR A 89 8.90 6.18 1.38
C THR A 89 8.98 6.31 2.90
N TYR A 90 8.75 5.20 3.59
CA TYR A 90 8.79 5.09 5.05
C TYR A 90 9.80 4.04 5.49
N LYS A 91 10.42 4.28 6.63
CA LYS A 91 11.23 3.32 7.36
C LYS A 91 10.79 3.34 8.82
N ALA A 92 10.28 2.19 9.30
CA ALA A 92 9.78 2.06 10.67
C ALA A 92 8.78 3.17 11.09
N GLY A 93 7.86 3.54 10.20
CA GLY A 93 6.83 4.57 10.44
C GLY A 93 7.28 6.02 10.19
N ILE A 94 8.57 6.27 9.98
CA ILE A 94 9.12 7.61 9.73
C ILE A 94 9.32 7.80 8.23
N LYS A 95 9.06 9.00 7.70
CA LYS A 95 9.35 9.32 6.31
C LYS A 95 10.87 9.30 6.09
N GLU A 96 11.32 8.42 5.19
CA GLU A 96 12.74 8.22 4.93
C GLU A 96 12.94 7.85 3.47
N GLY A 97 13.56 8.72 2.69
CA GLY A 97 13.78 8.53 1.25
C GLY A 97 12.79 9.30 0.38
N LEU A 98 12.44 8.76 -0.75
CA LEU A 98 11.76 9.46 -1.84
C LEU A 98 10.36 9.95 -1.47
N PHE A 99 10.07 11.18 -1.89
CA PHE A 99 8.77 11.81 -1.84
C PHE A 99 8.41 12.37 -3.22
N ARG A 100 7.21 12.04 -3.71
CA ARG A 100 6.68 12.57 -4.96
C ARG A 100 5.19 12.85 -4.85
N THR A 101 4.75 13.89 -5.53
CA THR A 101 3.32 14.15 -5.75
C THR A 101 3.07 14.49 -7.22
N TRP A 102 1.81 14.37 -7.62
CA TRP A 102 1.36 14.64 -8.98
C TRP A 102 0.17 15.59 -9.00
N HIS A 103 0.12 16.44 -10.01
CA HIS A 103 -1.04 17.27 -10.33
C HIS A 103 -2.26 16.40 -10.71
N VAL A 104 -3.43 17.00 -10.78
CA VAL A 104 -4.68 16.29 -11.13
C VAL A 104 -4.58 15.62 -12.50
N GLY A 105 -3.87 16.21 -13.45
CA GLY A 105 -3.62 15.65 -14.78
C GLY A 105 -2.57 14.55 -14.86
N GLY A 106 -1.89 14.22 -13.73
CA GLY A 106 -0.87 13.17 -13.67
C GLY A 106 0.55 13.66 -13.98
N THR A 107 0.75 14.94 -14.30
CA THR A 107 2.09 15.53 -14.40
C THR A 107 2.76 15.63 -13.02
N PRO A 108 4.09 15.51 -12.90
CA PRO A 108 4.79 15.72 -11.64
C PRO A 108 4.43 17.07 -11.02
N HIS A 109 4.32 17.13 -9.70
CA HIS A 109 4.08 18.37 -8.95
C HIS A 109 5.25 18.68 -8.02
N ILE A 110 5.60 17.75 -7.13
CA ILE A 110 6.69 17.93 -6.19
C ILE A 110 7.54 16.66 -6.19
N GLU A 111 8.85 16.82 -6.21
CA GLU A 111 9.82 15.75 -5.99
C GLU A 111 10.86 16.16 -4.96
N GLY A 112 11.15 15.28 -4.03
CA GLY A 112 12.15 15.50 -3.00
C GLY A 112 12.44 14.24 -2.22
N GLN A 113 13.09 14.39 -1.09
CA GLN A 113 13.35 13.31 -0.17
C GLN A 113 13.22 13.76 1.27
N HIS A 114 12.89 12.79 2.13
CA HIS A 114 12.92 12.98 3.58
C HIS A 114 14.07 12.18 4.18
N LYS A 115 14.60 12.70 5.27
CA LYS A 115 15.54 12.04 6.16
C LYS A 115 15.07 12.26 7.59
N ASP A 116 14.92 11.20 8.36
CA ASP A 116 14.43 11.24 9.74
C ASP A 116 13.13 12.06 9.92
N GLY A 117 12.22 11.96 8.94
CA GLY A 117 10.91 12.61 8.94
C GLY A 117 10.87 14.05 8.42
N VAL A 118 12.01 14.67 8.19
CA VAL A 118 12.12 16.07 7.71
C VAL A 118 12.56 16.14 6.25
N PRO A 119 12.19 17.20 5.50
CA PRO A 119 12.72 17.42 4.16
C PRO A 119 14.24 17.53 4.17
N ALA A 120 14.92 16.92 3.19
CA ALA A 120 16.36 16.92 3.02
C ALA A 120 16.75 17.07 1.55
N GLY A 121 17.92 17.61 1.30
CA GLY A 121 18.46 17.82 -0.05
C GLY A 121 17.61 18.74 -0.92
N LYS A 122 17.66 18.51 -2.21
CA LYS A 122 17.00 19.37 -3.20
C LYS A 122 15.57 18.91 -3.47
N TRP A 123 14.62 19.82 -3.32
CA TRP A 123 13.23 19.67 -3.67
C TRP A 123 12.92 20.43 -4.94
N ARG A 124 12.17 19.83 -5.84
CA ARG A 124 11.77 20.40 -7.13
C ARG A 124 10.26 20.52 -7.19
N PHE A 125 9.81 21.65 -7.70
CA PHE A 125 8.39 21.97 -7.86
C PHE A 125 8.13 22.23 -9.34
N TYR A 126 7.06 21.64 -9.86
CA TYR A 126 6.73 21.67 -11.27
C TYR A 126 5.36 22.31 -11.50
N SER A 127 5.21 22.99 -12.62
CA SER A 127 3.92 23.50 -13.07
C SER A 127 2.98 22.39 -13.54
N THR A 128 1.72 22.71 -13.80
CA THR A 128 0.73 21.78 -14.38
C THR A 128 1.12 21.31 -15.77
N GLU A 129 1.91 22.07 -16.51
CA GLU A 129 2.48 21.75 -17.81
C GLU A 129 3.70 20.84 -17.72
N GLY A 130 4.27 20.69 -16.51
CA GLY A 130 5.44 19.84 -16.22
C GLY A 130 6.78 20.60 -16.23
N ASP A 131 6.76 21.92 -16.32
CA ASP A 131 7.95 22.74 -16.27
C ASP A 131 8.48 22.89 -14.83
N LEU A 132 9.78 22.81 -14.64
CA LEU A 132 10.40 23.10 -13.36
C LEU A 132 10.28 24.58 -13.04
N VAL A 133 9.53 24.90 -11.97
CA VAL A 133 9.27 26.31 -11.58
C VAL A 133 10.08 26.74 -10.37
N GLU A 134 10.48 25.79 -9.50
CA GLU A 134 11.22 26.11 -8.27
C GLU A 134 12.11 24.95 -7.85
N THR A 135 13.24 25.29 -7.21
CA THR A 135 14.08 24.33 -6.51
C THR A 135 14.44 24.89 -5.15
N GLU A 136 14.18 24.15 -4.09
CA GLU A 136 14.56 24.48 -2.71
C GLU A 136 15.61 23.48 -2.23
N ASP A 137 16.66 23.97 -1.56
CA ASP A 137 17.70 23.10 -0.99
C ASP A 137 17.63 23.18 0.54
N PHE A 138 17.14 22.12 1.17
CA PHE A 138 16.95 22.01 2.61
C PHE A 138 18.25 21.74 3.37
N ASP A 139 19.32 21.35 2.68
CA ASP A 139 20.64 21.12 3.26
C ASP A 139 21.54 22.37 3.13
N ALA A 140 21.09 23.41 2.40
CA ALA A 140 21.86 24.64 2.26
C ALA A 140 21.90 25.42 3.59
N PRO A 141 23.05 25.97 3.98
CA PRO A 141 23.14 26.82 5.16
C PRO A 141 22.24 28.05 5.00
N LYS A 142 21.45 28.35 6.03
CA LYS A 142 20.59 29.54 6.12
C LYS A 142 21.35 30.73 6.62
#